data_f47f12968af4083edec400f62d439664
#
_entry.id   f47f12968af4083edec400f62d439664
#
_cell.length_a   1.000
_cell.length_b   1.000
_cell.length_c   1.000
_cell.angle_alpha   90.00
_cell.angle_beta   90.00
_cell.angle_gamma   90.00
#
_symmetry.space_group_name_H-M   'P 1'
#
loop_
_entity.id
_entity.type
_entity.pdbx_description
1 polymer ?
#
loop_
_entity_poly.entity_id
_entity_poly.type
_entity_poly.pdbx_seq_one_letter_code
_entity_poly.pdbx_strand_id
1 'polypeptide(L)'
;WGIAPQAAFPTYQFSVKTGSGLNLAIPIQGVPFALGLMNSGSASGTVTIAEAHTFGLDNFHLEKLVKDWAAKNRNLLRKYAPTGEKDNKKYHFLRVISRVYVTGRVNVTLKNDEATSAEAAAGADRTLKLMEIKDKDTADNYSKAITAINSLLKDQFPGVKTKIATASHRSVTLNEDFDRPLVIGYVGFDMPILEGGRLGAPI
;
A
#
# COMPACT_ATOMS: atom_id res chain seq x y z
N TRP A 1 -14.55 15.92 16.21
CA TRP A 1 -14.22 14.57 15.73
C TRP A 1 -13.34 13.93 16.81
N GLY A 2 -13.79 12.81 17.40
CA GLY A 2 -12.99 12.07 18.36
C GLY A 2 -11.73 11.46 17.72
N ILE A 3 -10.79 11.01 18.56
CA ILE A 3 -9.61 10.28 18.11
C ILE A 3 -10.09 8.97 17.44
N ALA A 4 -9.66 8.73 16.22
CA ALA A 4 -10.03 7.51 15.50
C ALA A 4 -9.50 6.27 16.26
N PRO A 5 -10.30 5.23 16.46
CA PRO A 5 -9.84 3.99 17.06
C PRO A 5 -8.64 3.41 16.32
N GLN A 6 -7.70 2.84 17.06
CA GLN A 6 -6.60 2.09 16.48
C GLN A 6 -7.11 0.78 15.85
N ALA A 7 -6.50 0.39 14.75
CA ALA A 7 -6.74 -0.88 14.09
C ALA A 7 -5.45 -1.70 14.08
N ALA A 8 -5.56 -3.00 14.33
CA ALA A 8 -4.44 -3.93 14.26
C ALA A 8 -4.51 -4.72 12.95
N PHE A 9 -3.37 -4.85 12.30
CA PHE A 9 -3.22 -5.66 11.09
C PHE A 9 -2.17 -6.75 11.35
N PRO A 10 -2.34 -7.94 10.76
CA PRO A 10 -1.32 -8.97 10.80
C PRO A 10 -0.07 -8.50 10.03
N THR A 11 1.08 -9.10 10.36
CA THR A 11 2.27 -8.97 9.53
C THR A 11 2.12 -9.88 8.32
N TYR A 12 2.25 -9.32 7.13
CA TYR A 12 2.16 -10.05 5.88
C TYR A 12 3.55 -10.52 5.45
N GLN A 13 3.64 -11.75 4.93
CA GLN A 13 4.86 -12.31 4.37
C GLN A 13 4.74 -12.40 2.86
N PHE A 14 5.84 -12.17 2.16
CA PHE A 14 5.91 -12.27 0.71
C PHE A 14 7.33 -12.68 0.28
N SER A 15 7.48 -13.09 -0.96
CA SER A 15 8.78 -13.25 -1.60
C SER A 15 8.90 -12.29 -2.76
N VAL A 16 10.10 -11.80 -3.00
CA VAL A 16 10.40 -10.88 -4.08
C VAL A 16 11.59 -11.38 -4.88
N LYS A 17 11.53 -11.20 -6.21
CA LYS A 17 12.65 -11.45 -7.13
C LYS A 17 12.88 -10.22 -7.98
N THR A 18 14.14 -9.95 -8.33
CA THR A 18 14.49 -8.85 -9.23
C THR A 18 13.75 -9.01 -10.56
N GLY A 19 13.11 -7.93 -11.04
CA GLY A 19 12.33 -7.94 -12.29
C GLY A 19 10.92 -8.51 -12.17
N SER A 20 10.52 -9.10 -11.05
CA SER A 20 9.12 -9.42 -10.80
C SER A 20 8.41 -8.15 -10.30
N GLY A 21 7.37 -7.69 -11.00
CA GLY A 21 6.51 -6.63 -10.49
C GLY A 21 5.91 -7.03 -9.16
N LEU A 22 6.18 -6.25 -8.12
CA LEU A 22 5.60 -6.48 -6.80
C LEU A 22 4.16 -5.94 -6.83
N ASN A 23 3.20 -6.83 -7.10
CA ASN A 23 1.76 -6.51 -7.04
C ASN A 23 1.28 -6.55 -5.58
N LEU A 24 1.85 -5.72 -4.72
CA LEU A 24 1.29 -5.45 -3.41
C LEU A 24 0.25 -4.34 -3.53
N ALA A 25 -0.83 -4.45 -2.77
CA ALA A 25 -1.86 -3.42 -2.68
C ALA A 25 -1.31 -2.08 -2.17
N ILE A 26 -0.15 -2.11 -1.52
CA ILE A 26 0.60 -0.95 -1.03
C ILE A 26 1.87 -0.82 -1.89
N PRO A 27 2.08 0.30 -2.59
CA PRO A 27 3.29 0.53 -3.36
C PRO A 27 4.49 0.67 -2.41
N ILE A 28 5.50 -0.17 -2.57
CA ILE A 28 6.72 -0.15 -1.78
C ILE A 28 7.87 0.26 -2.70
N GLN A 29 8.21 1.53 -2.67
CA GLN A 29 9.11 2.16 -3.63
C GLN A 29 10.59 1.75 -3.42
N GLY A 30 11.00 1.50 -2.18
CA GLY A 30 12.39 1.22 -1.83
C GLY A 30 12.87 -0.22 -2.04
N VAL A 31 11.99 -1.17 -2.39
CA VAL A 31 12.35 -2.60 -2.52
C VAL A 31 13.48 -2.88 -3.51
N PRO A 32 13.49 -2.29 -4.73
CA PRO A 32 14.60 -2.51 -5.67
C PRO A 32 15.96 -2.09 -5.12
N PHE A 33 16.01 -0.96 -4.38
CA PHE A 33 17.24 -0.47 -3.75
C PHE A 33 17.69 -1.38 -2.61
N ALA A 34 16.74 -1.89 -1.80
CA ALA A 34 17.05 -2.82 -0.72
C ALA A 34 17.64 -4.14 -1.26
N LEU A 35 17.10 -4.68 -2.34
CA LEU A 35 17.67 -5.85 -3.03
C LEU A 35 19.07 -5.55 -3.58
N GLY A 36 19.27 -4.36 -4.16
CA GLY A 36 20.57 -3.90 -4.63
C GLY A 36 21.61 -3.86 -3.52
N LEU A 37 21.26 -3.34 -2.34
CA LEU A 37 22.16 -3.30 -1.18
C LEU A 37 22.56 -4.69 -0.69
N MET A 38 21.66 -5.66 -0.75
CA MET A 38 21.98 -7.05 -0.39
C MET A 38 22.69 -7.81 -1.52
N ASN A 39 22.87 -7.18 -2.69
CA ASN A 39 23.34 -7.82 -3.92
C ASN A 39 22.58 -9.14 -4.23
N SER A 40 21.31 -9.15 -3.99
CA SER A 40 20.45 -10.31 -4.09
C SER A 40 19.45 -10.19 -5.22
N GLY A 41 19.28 -11.25 -5.98
CA GLY A 41 18.20 -11.37 -6.98
C GLY A 41 16.84 -11.70 -6.38
N SER A 42 16.79 -12.16 -5.11
CA SER A 42 15.55 -12.52 -4.42
C SER A 42 15.69 -12.39 -2.92
N ALA A 43 14.57 -12.17 -2.24
CA ALA A 43 14.51 -12.09 -0.78
C ALA A 43 13.13 -12.52 -0.28
N SER A 44 13.06 -13.00 0.96
CA SER A 44 11.82 -13.05 1.73
C SER A 44 11.51 -11.66 2.27
N GLY A 45 10.25 -11.30 2.32
CA GLY A 45 9.82 -10.01 2.81
C GLY A 45 8.69 -10.11 3.82
N THR A 46 8.65 -9.14 4.73
CA THR A 46 7.52 -8.92 5.64
C THR A 46 7.03 -7.48 5.53
N VAL A 47 5.72 -7.30 5.52
CA VAL A 47 5.07 -5.98 5.58
C VAL A 47 4.35 -5.87 6.90
N THR A 48 4.64 -4.83 7.65
CA THR A 48 3.93 -4.46 8.88
C THR A 48 3.26 -3.11 8.69
N ILE A 49 1.94 -3.09 8.84
CA ILE A 49 1.14 -1.87 8.81
C ILE A 49 1.15 -1.27 10.20
N ALA A 50 1.78 -0.11 10.35
CA ALA A 50 1.90 0.59 11.62
C ALA A 50 1.01 1.84 11.66
N GLU A 51 0.71 2.32 12.86
CA GLU A 51 -0.10 3.53 13.06
C GLU A 51 -1.44 3.47 12.29
N ALA A 52 -2.06 2.29 12.32
CA ALA A 52 -3.32 2.09 11.63
C ALA A 52 -4.51 2.56 12.48
N HIS A 53 -5.44 3.23 11.82
CA HIS A 53 -6.67 3.71 12.41
C HIS A 53 -7.87 3.33 11.55
N THR A 54 -9.06 3.35 12.15
CA THR A 54 -10.31 3.06 11.44
C THR A 54 -11.31 4.19 11.63
N PHE A 55 -12.01 4.51 10.54
CA PHE A 55 -13.15 5.43 10.55
C PHE A 55 -14.34 4.71 9.95
N GLY A 56 -15.46 4.76 10.62
CA GLY A 56 -16.66 4.08 10.11
C GLY A 56 -17.93 4.58 10.75
N LEU A 57 -19.02 4.26 10.09
CA LEU A 57 -20.39 4.43 10.59
C LEU A 57 -21.01 3.06 10.79
N ASP A 58 -21.96 2.98 11.69
CA ASP A 58 -22.82 1.83 11.86
C ASP A 58 -23.61 1.54 10.56
N ASN A 59 -23.63 0.28 10.14
CA ASN A 59 -24.26 -0.12 8.88
C ASN A 59 -25.75 0.20 8.83
N PHE A 60 -26.46 0.04 9.94
CA PHE A 60 -27.90 0.31 9.99
C PHE A 60 -28.19 1.81 9.79
N HIS A 61 -27.40 2.66 10.44
CA HIS A 61 -27.53 4.11 10.31
C HIS A 61 -27.18 4.55 8.88
N LEU A 62 -26.12 3.98 8.33
CA LEU A 62 -25.64 4.30 6.98
C LEU A 62 -26.67 3.84 5.92
N GLU A 63 -27.23 2.65 6.06
CA GLU A 63 -28.27 2.15 5.16
C GLU A 63 -29.47 3.09 5.08
N LYS A 64 -29.94 3.58 6.23
CA LYS A 64 -31.02 4.56 6.30
C LYS A 64 -30.67 5.84 5.55
N LEU A 65 -29.49 6.42 5.82
CA LEU A 65 -29.01 7.62 5.15
C LEU A 65 -28.92 7.45 3.63
N VAL A 66 -28.43 6.31 3.19
CA VAL A 66 -28.30 5.99 1.75
C VAL A 66 -29.66 5.83 1.09
N LYS A 67 -30.62 5.18 1.75
CA LYS A 67 -32.00 5.06 1.24
C LYS A 67 -32.69 6.42 1.13
N ASP A 68 -32.53 7.28 2.13
CA ASP A 68 -33.06 8.65 2.10
C ASP A 68 -32.42 9.49 0.99
N TRP A 69 -31.11 9.37 0.80
CA TRP A 69 -30.41 10.00 -0.32
C TRP A 69 -30.90 9.49 -1.67
N ALA A 70 -31.02 8.18 -1.82
CA ALA A 70 -31.47 7.55 -3.06
C ALA A 70 -32.91 7.96 -3.44
N ALA A 71 -33.79 8.12 -2.46
CA ALA A 71 -35.16 8.60 -2.69
C ALA A 71 -35.15 10.01 -3.30
N LYS A 72 -34.24 10.88 -2.85
CA LYS A 72 -34.09 12.26 -3.36
C LYS A 72 -33.36 12.28 -4.72
N ASN A 73 -32.55 11.29 -5.03
CA ASN A 73 -31.70 11.24 -6.22
C ASN A 73 -32.14 10.16 -7.24
N ARG A 74 -33.40 9.82 -7.28
CA ARG A 74 -33.96 8.76 -8.18
C ARG A 74 -33.63 9.02 -9.66
N ASN A 75 -33.65 10.25 -10.11
CA ASN A 75 -33.37 10.58 -11.50
C ASN A 75 -31.90 10.28 -11.89
N LEU A 76 -30.97 10.43 -10.93
CA LEU A 76 -29.59 10.01 -11.11
C LEU A 76 -29.50 8.49 -11.20
N LEU A 77 -30.09 7.78 -10.25
CA LEU A 77 -30.05 6.32 -10.18
C LEU A 77 -30.76 5.63 -11.35
N ARG A 78 -31.79 6.24 -11.93
CA ARG A 78 -32.46 5.72 -13.14
C ARG A 78 -31.51 5.51 -14.32
N LYS A 79 -30.45 6.30 -14.42
CA LYS A 79 -29.42 6.15 -15.47
C LYS A 79 -28.66 4.83 -15.35
N TYR A 80 -28.65 4.23 -14.18
CA TYR A 80 -28.01 2.96 -13.86
C TYR A 80 -29.01 1.83 -13.59
N ALA A 81 -30.30 2.04 -13.92
CA ALA A 81 -31.29 0.99 -13.83
C ALA A 81 -30.95 -0.19 -14.73
N PRO A 82 -31.41 -1.42 -14.43
CA PRO A 82 -31.11 -2.59 -15.23
C PRO A 82 -31.46 -2.38 -16.69
N THR A 83 -30.54 -2.79 -17.58
CA THR A 83 -30.70 -2.73 -19.04
C THR A 83 -30.56 -4.13 -19.62
N GLY A 84 -31.17 -4.38 -20.78
CA GLY A 84 -31.13 -5.66 -21.47
C GLY A 84 -32.45 -6.41 -21.40
N GLU A 85 -32.54 -7.50 -22.17
CA GLU A 85 -33.72 -8.40 -22.19
C GLU A 85 -33.79 -9.21 -20.89
N LYS A 86 -35.00 -9.82 -20.65
CA LYS A 86 -35.35 -10.46 -19.39
C LYS A 86 -34.32 -11.48 -18.90
N ASP A 87 -33.69 -12.21 -19.82
CA ASP A 87 -32.74 -13.29 -19.52
C ASP A 87 -31.25 -12.82 -19.51
N ASN A 88 -30.98 -11.56 -19.87
CA ASN A 88 -29.61 -10.99 -19.94
C ASN A 88 -29.54 -9.57 -19.37
N LYS A 89 -30.22 -9.32 -18.25
CA LYS A 89 -30.20 -8.01 -17.59
C LYS A 89 -28.86 -7.74 -16.96
N LYS A 90 -28.25 -6.59 -17.30
CA LYS A 90 -27.06 -6.06 -16.62
C LYS A 90 -27.51 -5.25 -15.41
N TYR A 91 -27.04 -5.64 -14.25
CA TYR A 91 -27.31 -4.94 -13.00
C TYR A 91 -26.13 -4.06 -12.62
N HIS A 92 -26.44 -2.89 -12.09
CA HIS A 92 -25.47 -1.99 -11.47
C HIS A 92 -25.72 -1.96 -9.96
N PHE A 93 -24.66 -1.73 -9.22
CA PHE A 93 -24.69 -1.70 -7.77
C PHE A 93 -24.15 -0.37 -7.26
N LEU A 94 -24.78 0.16 -6.25
CA LEU A 94 -24.23 1.25 -5.46
C LEU A 94 -23.40 0.63 -4.33
N ARG A 95 -22.08 0.77 -4.41
CA ARG A 95 -21.18 0.38 -3.31
C ARG A 95 -21.16 1.44 -2.24
N VAL A 96 -21.53 1.05 -1.03
CA VAL A 96 -21.55 1.92 0.15
C VAL A 96 -20.39 1.53 1.05
N ILE A 97 -19.44 2.43 1.23
CA ILE A 97 -18.29 2.22 2.13
C ILE A 97 -18.74 2.60 3.54
N SER A 98 -18.80 1.63 4.43
CA SER A 98 -19.21 1.83 5.83
C SER A 98 -18.02 2.06 6.75
N ARG A 99 -16.82 1.59 6.37
CA ARG A 99 -15.61 1.70 7.17
C ARG A 99 -14.39 1.78 6.28
N VAL A 100 -13.45 2.65 6.63
CA VAL A 100 -12.14 2.72 6.01
C VAL A 100 -11.07 2.45 7.06
N TYR A 101 -9.98 1.84 6.61
CA TYR A 101 -8.77 1.64 7.38
C TYR A 101 -7.67 2.47 6.76
N VAL A 102 -6.97 3.22 7.59
CA VAL A 102 -5.89 4.10 7.15
C VAL A 102 -4.63 3.81 7.94
N THR A 103 -3.49 4.07 7.34
CA THR A 103 -2.19 3.96 8.03
C THR A 103 -1.35 5.20 7.79
N GLY A 104 -0.60 5.62 8.79
CA GLY A 104 0.42 6.66 8.68
C GLY A 104 1.79 6.11 8.30
N ARG A 105 2.01 4.79 8.49
CA ARG A 105 3.32 4.16 8.23
C ARG A 105 3.19 2.70 7.82
N VAL A 106 4.04 2.31 6.87
CA VAL A 106 4.27 0.92 6.48
C VAL A 106 5.76 0.59 6.66
N ASN A 107 6.04 -0.53 7.33
CA ASN A 107 7.40 -1.04 7.48
C ASN A 107 7.55 -2.30 6.62
N VAL A 108 8.62 -2.37 5.86
CA VAL A 108 8.96 -3.52 5.02
C VAL A 108 10.34 -4.01 5.40
N THR A 109 10.43 -5.25 5.80
CA THR A 109 11.72 -5.90 6.06
C THR A 109 11.95 -6.96 5.01
N LEU A 110 13.06 -6.84 4.29
CA LEU A 110 13.57 -7.85 3.37
C LEU A 110 14.70 -8.63 4.05
N LYS A 111 14.72 -9.94 3.84
CA LYS A 111 15.74 -10.85 4.38
C LYS A 111 16.25 -11.78 3.28
N ASN A 112 17.56 -11.97 3.29
CA ASN A 112 18.24 -13.01 2.53
C ASN A 112 19.23 -13.70 3.46
N ASP A 113 18.87 -14.86 3.97
CA ASP A 113 19.65 -15.61 4.95
C ASP A 113 20.93 -16.19 4.34
N GLU A 114 21.01 -16.31 3.01
CA GLU A 114 22.17 -16.79 2.26
C GLU A 114 23.17 -15.68 1.94
N ALA A 115 22.80 -14.41 2.10
CA ALA A 115 23.67 -13.28 1.76
C ALA A 115 24.89 -13.19 2.67
N THR A 116 26.05 -12.94 2.07
CA THR A 116 27.31 -12.72 2.76
C THR A 116 27.65 -11.25 2.88
N SER A 117 28.52 -10.89 3.82
CA SER A 117 29.00 -9.51 3.96
C SER A 117 29.75 -9.01 2.71
N ALA A 118 30.45 -9.88 2.00
CA ALA A 118 31.14 -9.53 0.75
C ALA A 118 30.16 -9.19 -0.37
N GLU A 119 29.05 -9.95 -0.50
CA GLU A 119 27.99 -9.66 -1.48
C GLU A 119 27.30 -8.33 -1.17
N ALA A 120 27.00 -8.04 0.10
CA ALA A 120 26.41 -6.78 0.50
C ALA A 120 27.36 -5.58 0.21
N ALA A 121 28.65 -5.73 0.47
CA ALA A 121 29.64 -4.71 0.13
C ALA A 121 29.71 -4.46 -1.39
N ALA A 122 29.70 -5.53 -2.20
CA ALA A 122 29.63 -5.44 -3.65
C ALA A 122 28.33 -4.80 -4.16
N GLY A 123 27.20 -5.08 -3.50
CA GLY A 123 25.92 -4.46 -3.79
C GLY A 123 25.92 -2.95 -3.48
N ALA A 124 26.48 -2.57 -2.35
CA ALA A 124 26.65 -1.17 -1.97
C ALA A 124 27.55 -0.41 -2.97
N ASP A 125 28.69 -0.97 -3.34
CA ASP A 125 29.61 -0.39 -4.32
C ASP A 125 28.96 -0.23 -5.70
N ARG A 126 28.21 -1.25 -6.15
CA ARG A 126 27.45 -1.16 -7.40
C ARG A 126 26.40 -0.06 -7.35
N THR A 127 25.68 0.06 -6.25
CA THR A 127 24.65 1.10 -6.06
C THR A 127 25.26 2.49 -6.10
N LEU A 128 26.39 2.70 -5.43
CA LEU A 128 27.13 3.97 -5.46
C LEU A 128 27.62 4.32 -6.86
N LYS A 129 28.10 3.33 -7.62
CA LYS A 129 28.52 3.52 -9.02
C LYS A 129 27.36 3.92 -9.92
N LEU A 130 26.18 3.28 -9.75
CA LEU A 130 24.97 3.64 -10.50
C LEU A 130 24.49 5.05 -10.20
N MET A 131 24.77 5.56 -8.99
CA MET A 131 24.46 6.92 -8.57
C MET A 131 25.57 7.94 -8.88
N GLU A 132 26.62 7.54 -9.62
CA GLU A 132 27.79 8.37 -9.96
C GLU A 132 28.58 8.90 -8.74
N ILE A 133 28.46 8.26 -7.59
CA ILE A 133 29.19 8.62 -6.37
C ILE A 133 30.58 7.98 -6.42
N LYS A 134 31.64 8.82 -6.55
CA LYS A 134 33.02 8.38 -6.83
C LYS A 134 33.88 8.14 -5.58
N ASP A 135 33.32 7.87 -4.41
CA ASP A 135 34.11 7.77 -3.18
C ASP A 135 34.62 6.34 -2.92
N LYS A 136 35.92 6.20 -2.56
CA LYS A 136 36.67 4.93 -2.66
C LYS A 136 36.87 4.15 -1.35
N ASP A 137 36.35 4.61 -0.20
CA ASP A 137 36.59 3.93 1.08
C ASP A 137 35.58 2.80 1.35
N THR A 138 36.07 1.57 1.32
CA THR A 138 35.26 0.35 1.34
C THR A 138 34.47 0.09 2.63
N ALA A 139 34.98 0.47 3.79
CA ALA A 139 34.30 0.26 5.08
C ALA A 139 33.07 1.17 5.27
N ASP A 140 33.08 2.32 4.61
CA ASP A 140 32.08 3.37 4.71
C ASP A 140 31.05 3.34 3.55
N ASN A 141 31.29 2.51 2.53
CA ASN A 141 30.47 2.46 1.31
C ASN A 141 29.03 2.05 1.58
N TYR A 142 28.79 1.16 2.54
CA TYR A 142 27.46 0.69 2.87
C TYR A 142 26.61 1.82 3.50
N SER A 143 27.18 2.56 4.45
CA SER A 143 26.54 3.72 5.08
C SER A 143 26.31 4.86 4.08
N LYS A 144 27.30 5.14 3.23
CA LYS A 144 27.20 6.14 2.15
C LYS A 144 26.10 5.76 1.13
N ALA A 145 26.03 4.47 0.75
CA ALA A 145 24.99 3.98 -0.14
C ALA A 145 23.59 4.16 0.45
N ILE A 146 23.40 3.85 1.72
CA ILE A 146 22.12 4.06 2.42
C ILE A 146 21.74 5.55 2.40
N THR A 147 22.68 6.42 2.73
CA THR A 147 22.44 7.88 2.74
C THR A 147 22.06 8.40 1.36
N ALA A 148 22.79 7.98 0.33
CA ALA A 148 22.51 8.37 -1.05
C ALA A 148 21.14 7.87 -1.53
N ILE A 149 20.80 6.61 -1.23
CA ILE A 149 19.48 6.05 -1.55
C ILE A 149 18.35 6.81 -0.84
N ASN A 150 18.53 7.12 0.45
CA ASN A 150 17.56 7.87 1.22
C ASN A 150 17.32 9.28 0.65
N SER A 151 18.36 9.95 0.17
CA SER A 151 18.24 11.24 -0.51
C SER A 151 17.45 11.09 -1.81
N LEU A 152 17.80 10.12 -2.63
CA LEU A 152 17.13 9.87 -3.91
C LEU A 152 15.64 9.53 -3.72
N LEU A 153 15.31 8.67 -2.76
CA LEU A 153 13.93 8.29 -2.45
C LEU A 153 13.10 9.50 -2.02
N LYS A 154 13.67 10.39 -1.22
CA LYS A 154 13.02 11.63 -0.81
C LYS A 154 12.67 12.53 -2.00
N ASP A 155 13.58 12.63 -2.97
CA ASP A 155 13.41 13.52 -4.12
C ASP A 155 12.47 12.95 -5.18
N GLN A 156 12.45 11.63 -5.36
CA GLN A 156 11.64 10.95 -6.39
C GLN A 156 10.18 10.75 -6.00
N PHE A 157 9.86 10.70 -4.71
CA PHE A 157 8.51 10.36 -4.24
C PHE A 157 7.94 11.44 -3.31
N PRO A 158 7.51 12.58 -3.86
CA PRO A 158 6.90 13.64 -3.07
C PRO A 158 5.59 13.16 -2.41
N GLY A 159 5.43 13.41 -1.11
CA GLY A 159 4.27 12.97 -0.31
C GLY A 159 4.42 11.60 0.34
N VAL A 160 5.51 10.88 0.04
CA VAL A 160 5.90 9.62 0.71
C VAL A 160 7.33 9.79 1.23
N LYS A 161 7.53 9.52 2.50
CA LYS A 161 8.87 9.59 3.13
C LYS A 161 9.43 8.19 3.27
N THR A 162 9.83 7.61 2.14
CA THR A 162 10.50 6.31 2.10
C THR A 162 11.95 6.47 2.52
N LYS A 163 12.39 5.63 3.45
CA LYS A 163 13.79 5.57 3.87
C LYS A 163 14.20 4.15 4.24
N ILE A 164 15.46 3.84 4.03
CA ILE A 164 16.11 2.68 4.64
C ILE A 164 16.36 3.04 6.10
N ALA A 165 15.66 2.35 7.01
CA ALA A 165 15.73 2.58 8.44
C ALA A 165 16.90 1.81 9.07
N THR A 166 17.05 0.54 8.68
CA THR A 166 18.17 -0.31 9.10
C THR A 166 18.59 -1.18 7.95
N ALA A 167 19.88 -1.48 7.87
CA ALA A 167 20.41 -2.39 6.88
C ALA A 167 21.58 -3.19 7.44
N SER A 168 21.64 -4.46 7.07
CA SER A 168 22.74 -5.39 7.31
C SER A 168 22.95 -6.21 6.06
N HIS A 169 23.99 -7.05 6.03
CA HIS A 169 24.22 -7.92 4.89
C HIS A 169 23.08 -8.92 4.63
N ARG A 170 22.27 -9.25 5.64
CA ARG A 170 21.16 -10.22 5.51
C ARG A 170 19.78 -9.60 5.61
N SER A 171 19.67 -8.34 5.99
CA SER A 171 18.36 -7.72 6.22
C SER A 171 18.37 -6.23 5.94
N VAL A 172 17.37 -5.76 5.23
CA VAL A 172 17.14 -4.33 5.01
C VAL A 172 15.71 -4.01 5.40
N THR A 173 15.54 -3.01 6.27
CA THR A 173 14.23 -2.50 6.66
C THR A 173 13.98 -1.13 6.05
N LEU A 174 12.88 -1.03 5.34
CA LEU A 174 12.34 0.20 4.77
C LEU A 174 11.17 0.69 5.62
N ASN A 175 11.14 1.98 5.90
CA ASN A 175 9.98 2.65 6.45
C ASN A 175 9.41 3.59 5.39
N GLU A 176 8.10 3.52 5.19
CA GLU A 176 7.36 4.46 4.37
C GLU A 176 6.38 5.21 5.27
N ASP A 177 6.69 6.48 5.53
CA ASP A 177 5.83 7.40 6.26
C ASP A 177 5.00 8.20 5.26
N PHE A 178 3.71 8.36 5.52
CA PHE A 178 2.79 9.09 4.67
C PHE A 178 2.43 10.44 5.31
N ASP A 179 2.63 11.54 4.59
CA ASP A 179 2.25 12.88 5.06
C ASP A 179 0.72 13.01 5.27
N ARG A 180 -0.04 12.21 4.54
CA ARG A 180 -1.47 12.01 4.73
C ARG A 180 -1.74 10.52 4.87
N PRO A 181 -2.57 10.10 5.83
CA PRO A 181 -2.86 8.68 6.01
C PRO A 181 -3.32 8.02 4.71
N LEU A 182 -2.72 6.88 4.39
CA LEU A 182 -3.06 6.07 3.23
C LEU A 182 -4.24 5.16 3.58
N VAL A 183 -5.27 5.14 2.73
CA VAL A 183 -6.35 4.15 2.83
C VAL A 183 -5.80 2.80 2.35
N ILE A 184 -5.75 1.82 3.25
CA ILE A 184 -5.23 0.47 2.99
C ILE A 184 -6.32 -0.57 2.81
N GLY A 185 -7.54 -0.23 3.15
CA GLY A 185 -8.68 -1.11 2.99
C GLY A 185 -9.99 -0.43 3.38
N TYR A 186 -11.08 -1.07 3.01
CA TYR A 186 -12.40 -0.64 3.40
C TYR A 186 -13.32 -1.84 3.61
N VAL A 187 -14.38 -1.62 4.38
CA VAL A 187 -15.54 -2.51 4.49
C VAL A 187 -16.76 -1.75 3.97
N GLY A 188 -17.61 -2.45 3.27
CA GLY A 188 -18.83 -1.88 2.71
C GLY A 188 -19.80 -2.96 2.30
N PHE A 189 -20.90 -2.55 1.73
CA PHE A 189 -21.94 -3.42 1.18
C PHE A 189 -22.42 -2.85 -0.16
N ASP A 190 -22.95 -3.73 -0.98
CA ASP A 190 -23.51 -3.36 -2.29
C ASP A 190 -25.04 -3.33 -2.22
N MET A 191 -25.63 -2.33 -2.84
CA MET A 191 -27.08 -2.22 -3.00
C MET A 191 -27.43 -2.26 -4.48
N PRO A 192 -28.19 -3.24 -4.96
CA PRO A 192 -28.57 -3.30 -6.37
C PRO A 192 -29.46 -2.11 -6.73
N ILE A 193 -29.21 -1.52 -7.88
CA ILE A 193 -30.07 -0.48 -8.45
C ILE A 193 -31.17 -1.20 -9.25
N LEU A 194 -32.40 -1.04 -8.79
CA LEU A 194 -33.59 -1.66 -9.37
C LEU A 194 -34.24 -0.76 -10.42
N GLU A 195 -35.24 -1.30 -11.10
CA GLU A 195 -36.08 -0.55 -12.03
C GLU A 195 -36.65 0.72 -11.38
N GLY A 196 -36.71 1.79 -12.17
CA GLY A 196 -37.13 3.11 -11.67
C GLY A 196 -36.11 3.82 -10.77
N GLY A 197 -34.85 3.33 -10.62
CA GLY A 197 -33.82 3.94 -9.82
C GLY A 197 -34.02 3.78 -8.31
N ARG A 198 -34.67 2.71 -7.89
CA ARG A 198 -34.78 2.32 -6.47
C ARG A 198 -33.56 1.52 -6.06
N LEU A 199 -33.18 1.56 -4.79
CA LEU A 199 -32.19 0.65 -4.24
C LEU A 199 -32.87 -0.61 -3.67
N GLY A 200 -32.27 -1.76 -3.94
CA GLY A 200 -32.62 -3.02 -3.31
C GLY A 200 -32.02 -3.17 -1.90
N ALA A 201 -32.21 -4.35 -1.32
CA ALA A 201 -31.58 -4.69 -0.04
C ALA A 201 -30.05 -4.79 -0.19
N PRO A 202 -29.29 -4.49 0.86
CA PRO A 202 -27.84 -4.74 0.90
C PRO A 202 -27.51 -6.22 0.68
N ILE A 203 -26.41 -6.48 -0.01
CA ILE A 203 -25.82 -7.81 -0.23
C ILE A 203 -24.32 -7.80 0.10
#